data_378f363e552a6eb8b532a2410b31942e
#
_entry.id   378f363e552a6eb8b532a2410b31942e
#
_cell.length_a   1.000
_cell.length_b   1.000
_cell.length_c   1.000
_cell.angle_alpha   90.00
_cell.angle_beta   90.00
_cell.angle_gamma   90.00
#
_symmetry.space_group_name_H-M   'P 1'
#
loop_
_entity.id
_entity.type
_entity.pdbx_description
1 polymer ?
#
loop_
_entity_poly.entity_id
_entity_poly.type
_entity_poly.pdbx_seq_one_letter_code
_entity_poly.pdbx_strand_id
1 'polypeptide(L)'
;NNTPKSGLAGAFQKIFSKLRYINKLGDAIMRWLRDTLYSPSLHFALQHKFFTFSIFVVFLILTYGSFGGGIIRGAFFPQIASDQVRISLNMPNGTNEKVTDSIISLIEQRAIEVTDQISEEYFGSDGEKQLVKNIIKNIGPGSSTASLSINLLEGEERPNEITSRLVTNRIQERVGLIFGVESLVFGSGGNFGGSPVSVSFLGNNIRELKAV
;
A
#
# COMPACT_ATOMS: atom_id res chain seq x y z
N ASN A 1 -47.22 57.66 10.62
CA ASN A 1 -45.82 57.22 10.37
C ASN A 1 -45.74 55.71 10.21
N ASN A 2 -45.91 55.29 8.93
CA ASN A 2 -45.74 53.90 8.53
C ASN A 2 -44.26 53.66 8.18
N THR A 3 -43.56 52.97 9.01
CA THR A 3 -42.26 52.42 8.64
C THR A 3 -42.43 51.02 8.00
N PRO A 4 -41.88 50.78 6.81
CA PRO A 4 -41.98 49.47 6.20
C PRO A 4 -41.02 48.53 6.92
N LYS A 5 -41.53 47.53 7.66
CA LYS A 5 -40.74 46.44 8.23
C LYS A 5 -40.24 45.52 7.13
N SER A 6 -39.06 45.84 6.70
CA SER A 6 -37.94 45.06 6.16
C SER A 6 -38.22 43.69 5.51
N GLY A 7 -37.77 43.58 4.28
CA GLY A 7 -37.77 42.39 3.45
C GLY A 7 -37.02 41.15 4.02
N LEU A 8 -36.34 41.32 5.13
CA LEU A 8 -35.64 40.21 5.82
C LEU A 8 -36.63 39.24 6.48
N ALA A 9 -37.71 39.71 7.11
CA ALA A 9 -38.72 38.85 7.74
C ALA A 9 -39.46 37.97 6.71
N GLY A 10 -39.72 38.52 5.49
CA GLY A 10 -40.32 37.76 4.38
C GLY A 10 -39.42 36.70 3.77
N ALA A 11 -38.11 36.96 3.74
CA ALA A 11 -37.12 35.97 3.30
C ALA A 11 -36.97 34.81 4.31
N PHE A 12 -36.94 35.11 5.59
CA PHE A 12 -36.92 34.09 6.66
C PHE A 12 -38.21 33.24 6.64
N GLN A 13 -39.36 33.83 6.42
CA GLN A 13 -40.61 33.08 6.34
C GLN A 13 -40.68 32.13 5.14
N LYS A 14 -40.11 32.50 4.01
CA LYS A 14 -39.98 31.62 2.83
C LYS A 14 -38.99 30.47 3.06
N ILE A 15 -37.90 30.71 3.76
CA ILE A 15 -36.95 29.67 4.10
C ILE A 15 -37.57 28.68 5.10
N PHE A 16 -38.26 29.15 6.12
CA PHE A 16 -38.94 28.28 7.09
C PHE A 16 -40.09 27.48 6.46
N SER A 17 -40.80 28.01 5.46
CA SER A 17 -41.83 27.27 4.76
C SER A 17 -41.26 26.15 3.88
N LYS A 18 -40.10 26.35 3.25
CA LYS A 18 -39.39 25.29 2.51
C LYS A 18 -38.84 24.21 3.44
N LEU A 19 -38.30 24.59 4.61
CA LEU A 19 -37.87 23.64 5.62
C LEU A 19 -39.02 22.77 6.16
N ARG A 20 -40.20 23.37 6.33
CA ARG A 20 -41.40 22.63 6.75
C ARG A 20 -41.91 21.64 5.68
N TYR A 21 -41.71 21.97 4.39
CA TYR A 21 -42.03 21.08 3.29
C TYR A 21 -41.09 19.88 3.24
N ILE A 22 -39.77 20.09 3.47
CA ILE A 22 -38.75 19.05 3.55
C ILE A 22 -39.02 18.10 4.74
N ASN A 23 -39.39 18.65 5.90
CA ASN A 23 -39.79 17.84 7.06
C ASN A 23 -41.04 16.99 6.78
N LYS A 24 -42.06 17.54 6.10
CA LYS A 24 -43.25 16.76 5.72
C LYS A 24 -42.94 15.65 4.72
N LEU A 25 -42.00 15.90 3.79
CA LEU A 25 -41.53 14.88 2.85
C LEU A 25 -40.74 13.77 3.61
N GLY A 26 -39.86 14.17 4.54
CA GLY A 26 -39.17 13.25 5.43
C GLY A 26 -40.10 12.39 6.26
N ASP A 27 -41.12 13.02 6.88
CA ASP A 27 -42.12 12.29 7.66
C ASP A 27 -42.97 11.36 6.79
N ALA A 28 -43.27 11.72 5.55
CA ALA A 28 -44.01 10.87 4.62
C ALA A 28 -43.17 9.64 4.21
N ILE A 29 -41.90 9.85 3.87
CA ILE A 29 -40.98 8.79 3.53
C ILE A 29 -40.77 7.84 4.72
N MET A 30 -40.60 8.40 5.92
CA MET A 30 -40.40 7.61 7.14
C MET A 30 -41.67 6.79 7.48
N ARG A 31 -42.86 7.36 7.33
CA ARG A 31 -44.12 6.61 7.50
C ARG A 31 -44.25 5.49 6.47
N TRP A 32 -44.01 5.80 5.21
CA TRP A 32 -44.05 4.80 4.14
C TRP A 32 -43.06 3.67 4.39
N LEU A 33 -41.81 4.02 4.73
CA LEU A 33 -40.75 3.03 5.04
C LEU A 33 -41.14 2.14 6.22
N ARG A 34 -41.68 2.75 7.28
CA ARG A 34 -42.14 2.04 8.47
C ARG A 34 -43.31 1.10 8.16
N ASP A 35 -44.34 1.61 7.49
CA ASP A 35 -45.60 0.91 7.35
C ASP A 35 -45.57 -0.09 6.19
N THR A 36 -44.83 0.20 5.11
CA THR A 36 -44.81 -0.65 3.92
C THR A 36 -43.64 -1.63 3.92
N LEU A 37 -42.50 -1.28 4.52
CA LEU A 37 -41.32 -2.14 4.47
C LEU A 37 -41.00 -2.74 5.83
N TYR A 38 -40.82 -1.91 6.85
CA TYR A 38 -40.36 -2.38 8.16
C TYR A 38 -41.40 -3.24 8.91
N SER A 39 -42.63 -2.77 9.02
CA SER A 39 -43.68 -3.48 9.78
C SER A 39 -44.00 -4.86 9.20
N PRO A 40 -44.26 -5.04 7.90
CA PRO A 40 -44.50 -6.37 7.35
C PRO A 40 -43.28 -7.27 7.38
N SER A 41 -42.06 -6.72 7.17
CA SER A 41 -40.83 -7.52 7.27
C SER A 41 -40.58 -8.02 8.67
N LEU A 42 -40.82 -7.18 9.68
CA LEU A 42 -40.70 -7.58 11.08
C LEU A 42 -41.74 -8.68 11.44
N HIS A 43 -42.97 -8.53 10.98
CA HIS A 43 -44.04 -9.52 11.22
C HIS A 43 -43.68 -10.86 10.58
N PHE A 44 -43.21 -10.83 9.34
CA PHE A 44 -42.72 -12.02 8.64
C PHE A 44 -41.55 -12.69 9.37
N ALA A 45 -40.57 -11.91 9.81
CA ALA A 45 -39.42 -12.42 10.54
C ALA A 45 -39.80 -13.09 11.88
N LEU A 46 -40.78 -12.51 12.59
CA LEU A 46 -41.30 -13.08 13.86
C LEU A 46 -42.13 -14.34 13.66
N GLN A 47 -42.91 -14.41 12.59
CA GLN A 47 -43.69 -15.58 12.23
C GLN A 47 -42.84 -16.75 11.78
N HIS A 48 -41.76 -16.45 11.00
CA HIS A 48 -40.89 -17.45 10.41
C HIS A 48 -39.47 -17.41 11.00
N LYS A 49 -39.35 -17.61 12.32
CA LYS A 49 -38.08 -17.50 13.07
C LYS A 49 -36.95 -18.36 12.47
N PHE A 50 -37.26 -19.62 12.12
CA PHE A 50 -36.25 -20.52 11.54
C PHE A 50 -35.77 -20.06 10.15
N PHE A 51 -36.68 -19.55 9.32
CA PHE A 51 -36.34 -19.02 8.02
C PHE A 51 -35.45 -17.78 8.15
N THR A 52 -35.81 -16.86 9.05
CA THR A 52 -35.03 -15.67 9.34
C THR A 52 -33.62 -16.02 9.85
N PHE A 53 -33.53 -17.00 10.77
CA PHE A 53 -32.24 -17.49 11.27
C PHE A 53 -31.40 -18.12 10.15
N SER A 54 -32.02 -18.91 9.27
CA SER A 54 -31.33 -19.53 8.13
C SER A 54 -30.74 -18.53 7.19
N ILE A 55 -31.37 -17.38 6.97
CA ILE A 55 -30.83 -16.29 6.13
C ILE A 55 -29.51 -15.79 6.72
N PHE A 56 -29.43 -15.56 8.04
CA PHE A 56 -28.18 -15.14 8.69
C PHE A 56 -27.08 -16.19 8.57
N VAL A 57 -27.43 -17.47 8.73
CA VAL A 57 -26.46 -18.57 8.57
C VAL A 57 -25.93 -18.62 7.12
N VAL A 58 -26.80 -18.45 6.13
CA VAL A 58 -26.40 -18.41 4.71
C VAL A 58 -25.45 -17.23 4.45
N PHE A 59 -25.78 -16.03 4.95
CA PHE A 59 -24.89 -14.88 4.81
C PHE A 59 -23.53 -15.12 5.48
N LEU A 60 -23.51 -15.75 6.63
CA LEU A 60 -22.28 -16.08 7.34
C LEU A 60 -21.43 -17.07 6.53
N ILE A 61 -22.05 -18.13 5.98
CA ILE A 61 -21.36 -19.09 5.11
C ILE A 61 -20.84 -18.43 3.84
N LEU A 62 -21.62 -17.56 3.21
CA LEU A 62 -21.20 -16.81 2.02
C LEU A 62 -20.01 -15.89 2.33
N THR A 63 -20.04 -15.23 3.49
CA THR A 63 -18.93 -14.35 3.91
C THR A 63 -17.65 -15.15 4.11
N TYR A 64 -17.71 -16.23 4.88
CA TYR A 64 -16.54 -17.10 5.07
C TYR A 64 -16.08 -17.76 3.76
N GLY A 65 -17.02 -18.20 2.94
CA GLY A 65 -16.73 -18.75 1.62
C GLY A 65 -16.04 -17.75 0.68
N SER A 66 -16.44 -16.48 0.75
CA SER A 66 -15.82 -15.41 -0.04
C SER A 66 -14.38 -15.11 0.40
N PHE A 67 -14.08 -15.21 1.70
CA PHE A 67 -12.71 -15.14 2.20
C PHE A 67 -11.90 -16.37 1.79
N GLY A 68 -12.44 -17.58 1.99
CA GLY A 68 -11.76 -18.83 1.65
C GLY A 68 -11.59 -19.03 0.13
N GLY A 69 -12.53 -18.54 -0.68
CA GLY A 69 -12.50 -18.57 -2.14
C GLY A 69 -11.62 -17.50 -2.79
N GLY A 70 -10.97 -16.62 -1.98
CA GLY A 70 -10.10 -15.56 -2.50
C GLY A 70 -10.80 -14.42 -3.25
N ILE A 71 -12.14 -14.37 -3.20
CA ILE A 71 -12.94 -13.27 -3.78
C ILE A 71 -12.67 -11.98 -3.02
N ILE A 72 -12.59 -12.07 -1.68
CA ILE A 72 -12.21 -10.96 -0.82
C ILE A 72 -10.74 -11.13 -0.47
N ARG A 73 -9.88 -10.35 -1.10
CA ARG A 73 -8.45 -10.29 -0.76
C ARG A 73 -8.29 -9.46 0.50
N GLY A 74 -7.95 -10.11 1.61
CA GLY A 74 -7.59 -9.42 2.84
C GLY A 74 -6.22 -8.78 2.69
N ALA A 75 -6.15 -7.51 2.36
CA ALA A 75 -4.94 -6.73 2.51
C ALA A 75 -4.98 -6.06 3.89
N PHE A 76 -4.26 -6.62 4.86
CA PHE A 76 -4.18 -6.05 6.21
C PHE A 76 -3.47 -4.69 6.21
N PHE A 77 -2.49 -4.54 5.32
CA PHE A 77 -1.87 -3.27 4.98
C PHE A 77 -1.87 -3.13 3.46
N PRO A 78 -2.58 -2.15 2.89
CA PRO A 78 -2.40 -1.83 1.48
C PRO A 78 -0.93 -1.49 1.29
N GLN A 79 -0.28 -2.17 0.35
CA GLN A 79 1.08 -1.81 -0.06
C GLN A 79 0.98 -0.43 -0.68
N ILE A 80 1.33 0.60 0.10
CA ILE A 80 1.47 1.95 -0.44
C ILE A 80 2.59 1.84 -1.47
N ALA A 81 2.26 2.11 -2.72
CA ALA A 81 3.25 2.17 -3.77
C ALA A 81 4.31 3.19 -3.35
N SER A 82 5.47 2.71 -2.96
CA SER A 82 6.59 3.58 -2.62
C SER A 82 7.32 3.92 -3.90
N ASP A 83 7.67 5.17 -4.04
CA ASP A 83 8.50 5.64 -5.15
C ASP A 83 9.98 5.50 -4.83
N GLN A 84 10.31 4.68 -3.85
CA GLN A 84 11.67 4.46 -3.40
C GLN A 84 12.03 2.97 -3.36
N VAL A 85 13.18 2.63 -3.94
CA VAL A 85 13.86 1.35 -3.75
C VAL A 85 15.03 1.57 -2.79
N ARG A 86 15.11 0.75 -1.75
CA ARG A 86 16.19 0.81 -0.76
C ARG A 86 16.97 -0.50 -0.76
N ILE A 87 18.28 -0.38 -0.84
CA ILE A 87 19.21 -1.51 -0.75
C ILE A 87 20.07 -1.26 0.48
N SER A 88 20.11 -2.22 1.40
CA SER A 88 20.93 -2.15 2.62
C SER A 88 21.98 -3.23 2.59
N LEU A 89 23.23 -2.82 2.72
CA LEU A 89 24.40 -3.68 2.72
C LEU A 89 25.02 -3.68 4.12
N ASN A 90 25.18 -4.86 4.70
CA ASN A 90 25.96 -5.05 5.92
C ASN A 90 27.15 -5.96 5.61
N MET A 91 28.31 -5.50 5.93
CA MET A 91 29.57 -6.23 5.85
C MET A 91 29.97 -6.77 7.23
N PRO A 92 30.77 -7.81 7.32
CA PRO A 92 31.31 -8.29 8.59
C PRO A 92 32.00 -7.17 9.37
N ASN A 93 31.85 -7.21 10.70
CA ASN A 93 32.45 -6.23 11.59
C ASN A 93 33.98 -6.15 11.38
N GLY A 94 34.51 -4.93 11.29
CA GLY A 94 35.91 -4.66 11.03
C GLY A 94 36.28 -4.60 9.55
N THR A 95 35.31 -4.68 8.65
CA THR A 95 35.54 -4.43 7.22
C THR A 95 35.97 -2.99 6.98
N ASN A 96 36.97 -2.81 6.13
CA ASN A 96 37.45 -1.48 5.76
C ASN A 96 36.39 -0.76 4.90
N GLU A 97 36.17 0.52 5.20
CA GLU A 97 35.20 1.37 4.48
C GLU A 97 35.40 1.34 2.95
N LYS A 98 36.65 1.29 2.47
CA LYS A 98 36.94 1.20 1.04
C LYS A 98 36.37 -0.07 0.39
N VAL A 99 36.35 -1.18 1.11
CA VAL A 99 35.77 -2.45 0.63
C VAL A 99 34.24 -2.32 0.57
N THR A 100 33.65 -1.76 1.61
CA THR A 100 32.20 -1.49 1.67
C THR A 100 31.78 -0.54 0.55
N ASP A 101 32.56 0.54 0.31
CA ASP A 101 32.32 1.48 -0.76
C ASP A 101 32.44 0.82 -2.15
N SER A 102 33.45 -0.02 -2.35
CA SER A 102 33.61 -0.74 -3.63
C SER A 102 32.41 -1.63 -3.93
N ILE A 103 31.89 -2.35 -2.93
CA ILE A 103 30.76 -3.24 -3.11
C ILE A 103 29.46 -2.46 -3.35
N ILE A 104 29.21 -1.42 -2.56
CA ILE A 104 28.00 -0.62 -2.75
C ILE A 104 28.02 0.13 -4.09
N SER A 105 29.20 0.57 -4.56
CA SER A 105 29.37 1.20 -5.88
C SER A 105 29.14 0.20 -7.03
N LEU A 106 29.53 -1.06 -6.86
CA LEU A 106 29.19 -2.12 -7.82
C LEU A 106 27.67 -2.34 -7.90
N ILE A 107 27.00 -2.35 -6.74
CA ILE A 107 25.53 -2.48 -6.66
C ILE A 107 24.86 -1.27 -7.31
N GLU A 108 25.36 -0.07 -7.04
CA GLU A 108 24.87 1.18 -7.64
C GLU A 108 24.95 1.13 -9.16
N GLN A 109 26.10 0.74 -9.71
CA GLN A 109 26.29 0.64 -11.16
C GLN A 109 25.30 -0.36 -11.79
N ARG A 110 25.14 -1.55 -11.18
CA ARG A 110 24.17 -2.54 -11.68
C ARG A 110 22.72 -2.07 -11.56
N ALA A 111 22.42 -1.30 -10.53
CA ALA A 111 21.09 -0.72 -10.35
C ALA A 111 20.80 0.33 -11.42
N ILE A 112 21.78 1.20 -11.76
CA ILE A 112 21.68 2.18 -12.85
C ILE A 112 21.46 1.46 -14.19
N GLU A 113 22.25 0.45 -14.51
CA GLU A 113 22.07 -0.34 -15.74
C GLU A 113 20.63 -0.89 -15.89
N VAL A 114 20.06 -1.41 -14.81
CA VAL A 114 18.68 -1.94 -14.82
C VAL A 114 17.64 -0.84 -14.96
N THR A 115 17.83 0.27 -14.26
CA THR A 115 16.88 1.39 -14.33
C THR A 115 16.90 2.07 -15.68
N ASP A 116 18.06 2.14 -16.33
CA ASP A 116 18.21 2.67 -17.69
C ASP A 116 17.54 1.74 -18.70
N GLN A 117 17.74 0.41 -18.58
CA GLN A 117 17.04 -0.58 -19.41
C GLN A 117 15.52 -0.48 -19.28
N ILE A 118 15.00 -0.33 -18.07
CA ILE A 118 13.56 -0.13 -17.85
C ILE A 118 13.10 1.20 -18.44
N SER A 119 13.90 2.25 -18.31
CA SER A 119 13.58 3.56 -18.89
C SER A 119 13.49 3.49 -20.42
N GLU A 120 14.43 2.83 -21.08
CA GLU A 120 14.40 2.62 -22.54
C GLU A 120 13.22 1.74 -22.97
N GLU A 121 12.90 0.67 -22.21
CA GLU A 121 11.81 -0.26 -22.51
C GLU A 121 10.44 0.43 -22.49
N TYR A 122 10.21 1.36 -21.56
CA TYR A 122 8.88 1.93 -21.30
C TYR A 122 8.71 3.38 -21.74
N PHE A 123 9.77 4.18 -21.74
CA PHE A 123 9.73 5.60 -22.11
C PHE A 123 10.36 5.90 -23.48
N GLY A 124 11.02 4.88 -24.08
CA GLY A 124 11.71 5.03 -25.38
C GLY A 124 13.06 5.73 -25.26
N SER A 125 13.82 5.72 -26.36
CA SER A 125 15.19 6.26 -26.42
C SER A 125 15.26 7.79 -26.47
N ASP A 126 14.14 8.51 -26.49
CA ASP A 126 14.11 9.97 -26.69
C ASP A 126 14.47 10.78 -25.43
N GLY A 127 14.77 10.12 -24.30
CA GLY A 127 15.42 10.75 -23.14
C GLY A 127 14.61 11.78 -22.34
N GLU A 128 13.35 12.05 -22.71
CA GLU A 128 12.54 13.07 -22.04
C GLU A 128 12.11 12.69 -20.62
N LYS A 129 11.99 11.39 -20.31
CA LYS A 129 11.64 10.91 -18.97
C LYS A 129 12.58 9.79 -18.54
N GLN A 130 13.21 9.98 -17.40
CA GLN A 130 14.02 8.94 -16.75
C GLN A 130 13.22 8.37 -15.57
N LEU A 131 13.26 7.05 -15.40
CA LEU A 131 12.58 6.36 -14.29
C LEU A 131 13.11 6.81 -12.92
N VAL A 132 14.38 7.20 -12.83
CA VAL A 132 15.07 7.56 -11.60
C VAL A 132 15.19 9.07 -11.48
N LYS A 133 14.69 9.65 -10.38
CA LYS A 133 14.87 11.06 -10.03
C LYS A 133 16.27 11.32 -9.46
N ASN A 134 16.68 10.51 -8.49
CA ASN A 134 18.00 10.58 -7.86
C ASN A 134 18.38 9.27 -7.19
N ILE A 135 19.69 9.10 -6.98
CA ILE A 135 20.27 7.98 -6.24
C ILE A 135 21.08 8.56 -5.09
N ILE A 136 20.83 8.07 -3.87
CA ILE A 136 21.53 8.50 -2.67
C ILE A 136 22.27 7.30 -2.12
N LYS A 137 23.60 7.35 -2.17
CA LYS A 137 24.50 6.40 -1.56
C LYS A 137 24.94 6.92 -0.19
N ASN A 138 24.80 6.11 0.85
CA ASN A 138 25.18 6.46 2.21
C ASN A 138 26.01 5.34 2.82
N ILE A 139 27.15 5.66 3.41
CA ILE A 139 27.99 4.73 4.17
C ILE A 139 27.88 5.15 5.62
N GLY A 140 27.51 4.19 6.48
CA GLY A 140 27.32 4.44 7.92
C GLY A 140 25.98 3.93 8.46
N PRO A 141 25.83 3.92 9.80
CA PRO A 141 26.83 4.25 10.81
C PRO A 141 27.91 3.17 10.91
N GLY A 142 29.16 3.57 10.76
CA GLY A 142 30.34 2.69 10.76
C GLY A 142 30.82 2.30 9.37
N SER A 143 32.00 1.69 9.29
CA SER A 143 32.67 1.34 8.02
C SER A 143 32.09 0.08 7.36
N SER A 144 31.29 -0.72 8.09
CA SER A 144 30.78 -2.01 7.63
C SER A 144 29.34 -1.94 7.11
N THR A 145 28.68 -0.78 7.16
CA THR A 145 27.30 -0.64 6.72
C THR A 145 27.18 0.40 5.60
N ALA A 146 26.40 0.08 4.58
CA ALA A 146 26.07 1.03 3.53
C ALA A 146 24.61 0.86 3.09
N SER A 147 24.05 1.93 2.56
CA SER A 147 22.70 1.92 1.99
C SER A 147 22.65 2.70 0.69
N LEU A 148 21.87 2.21 -0.24
CA LEU A 148 21.54 2.85 -1.50
C LEU A 148 20.04 3.09 -1.55
N SER A 149 19.64 4.34 -1.75
CA SER A 149 18.23 4.74 -1.90
C SER A 149 18.04 5.29 -3.31
N ILE A 150 17.22 4.63 -4.10
CA ILE A 150 16.89 4.99 -5.47
C ILE A 150 15.49 5.57 -5.45
N ASN A 151 15.35 6.86 -5.69
CA ASN A 151 14.06 7.54 -5.79
C ASN A 151 13.61 7.51 -7.24
N LEU A 152 12.47 6.84 -7.45
CA LEU A 152 11.81 6.72 -8.74
C LEU A 152 10.90 7.93 -9.00
N LEU A 153 10.45 8.08 -10.23
CA LEU A 153 9.34 8.98 -10.57
C LEU A 153 8.11 8.65 -9.71
N GLU A 154 7.27 9.62 -9.46
CA GLU A 154 6.01 9.43 -8.74
C GLU A 154 5.10 8.42 -9.45
N GLY A 155 4.35 7.64 -8.66
CA GLY A 155 3.52 6.57 -9.21
C GLY A 155 2.51 7.03 -10.25
N GLU A 156 2.05 8.30 -10.16
CA GLU A 156 1.14 8.93 -11.12
C GLU A 156 1.82 9.26 -12.47
N GLU A 157 3.13 9.45 -12.47
CA GLU A 157 3.92 9.76 -13.68
C GLU A 157 4.48 8.50 -14.35
N ARG A 158 4.35 7.33 -13.71
CA ARG A 158 4.83 6.04 -14.21
C ARG A 158 3.69 5.22 -14.82
N PRO A 159 3.93 4.43 -15.86
CA PRO A 159 3.02 3.37 -16.27
C PRO A 159 2.70 2.43 -15.09
N ASN A 160 1.43 2.03 -14.95
CA ASN A 160 0.96 1.18 -13.85
C ASN A 160 1.71 -0.16 -13.73
N GLU A 161 2.37 -0.57 -14.80
CA GLU A 161 3.16 -1.80 -14.89
C GLU A 161 4.52 -1.67 -14.17
N ILE A 162 5.06 -0.45 -14.07
CA ILE A 162 6.34 -0.19 -13.41
C ILE A 162 6.13 0.07 -11.93
N THR A 163 6.04 -1.00 -11.17
CA THR A 163 6.00 -0.90 -9.70
C THR A 163 7.41 -0.87 -9.12
N SER A 164 7.59 -0.22 -7.95
CA SER A 164 8.87 -0.26 -7.24
C SER A 164 9.33 -1.69 -6.92
N ARG A 165 8.40 -2.61 -6.74
CA ARG A 165 8.67 -4.03 -6.56
C ARG A 165 9.29 -4.67 -7.81
N LEU A 166 8.77 -4.37 -9.01
CA LEU A 166 9.33 -4.86 -10.26
C LEU A 166 10.77 -4.39 -10.43
N VAL A 167 11.01 -3.10 -10.19
CA VAL A 167 12.34 -2.51 -10.25
C VAL A 167 13.28 -3.19 -9.25
N THR A 168 12.83 -3.37 -8.00
CA THR A 168 13.61 -4.04 -6.96
C THR A 168 13.99 -5.48 -7.34
N ASN A 169 13.03 -6.25 -7.87
CA ASN A 169 13.28 -7.62 -8.29
C ASN A 169 14.28 -7.70 -9.44
N ARG A 170 14.16 -6.86 -10.47
CA ARG A 170 15.11 -6.80 -11.59
C ARG A 170 16.52 -6.41 -11.11
N ILE A 171 16.62 -5.45 -10.18
CA ILE A 171 17.91 -5.06 -9.59
C ILE A 171 18.49 -6.23 -8.80
N GLN A 172 17.69 -6.92 -7.98
CA GLN A 172 18.13 -8.07 -7.22
C GLN A 172 18.65 -9.21 -8.10
N GLU A 173 17.94 -9.50 -9.19
CA GLU A 173 18.38 -10.52 -10.17
C GLU A 173 19.69 -10.11 -10.85
N ARG A 174 19.85 -8.84 -11.22
CA ARG A 174 21.06 -8.33 -11.88
C ARG A 174 22.26 -8.28 -10.92
N VAL A 175 22.03 -7.90 -9.67
CA VAL A 175 23.07 -7.89 -8.63
C VAL A 175 23.52 -9.32 -8.30
N GLY A 176 22.58 -10.25 -8.22
CA GLY A 176 22.87 -11.64 -7.91
C GLY A 176 23.48 -11.83 -6.53
N LEU A 177 24.22 -12.92 -6.37
CA LEU A 177 24.91 -13.24 -5.11
C LEU A 177 26.25 -12.50 -5.02
N ILE A 178 26.44 -11.77 -3.94
CA ILE A 178 27.72 -11.14 -3.61
C ILE A 178 28.33 -11.89 -2.43
N PHE A 179 29.53 -12.41 -2.62
CA PHE A 179 30.22 -13.15 -1.57
C PHE A 179 30.94 -12.20 -0.59
N GLY A 180 31.04 -12.61 0.66
CA GLY A 180 31.73 -11.85 1.70
C GLY A 180 30.90 -10.76 2.36
N VAL A 181 29.61 -10.66 2.05
CA VAL A 181 28.66 -9.79 2.76
C VAL A 181 27.98 -10.56 3.90
N GLU A 182 27.70 -9.88 5.00
CA GLU A 182 26.94 -10.46 6.11
C GLU A 182 25.44 -10.49 5.78
N SER A 183 24.92 -9.38 5.24
CA SER A 183 23.56 -9.32 4.70
C SER A 183 23.44 -8.29 3.60
N LEU A 184 22.60 -8.61 2.60
CA LEU A 184 22.20 -7.70 1.53
C LEU A 184 20.67 -7.77 1.40
N VAL A 185 20.02 -6.66 1.70
CA VAL A 185 18.55 -6.59 1.74
C VAL A 185 18.05 -5.59 0.70
N PHE A 186 17.13 -6.05 -0.13
CA PHE A 186 16.43 -5.22 -1.11
C PHE A 186 15.00 -4.95 -0.62
N GLY A 187 14.58 -3.69 -0.62
CA GLY A 187 13.26 -3.28 -0.17
C GLY A 187 12.63 -2.27 -1.12
N SER A 188 11.33 -2.43 -1.36
CA SER A 188 10.49 -1.46 -2.07
C SER A 188 9.38 -1.03 -1.13
N GLY A 189 9.40 0.26 -0.74
CA GLY A 189 8.35 0.81 0.11
C GLY A 189 8.76 1.04 1.55
N GLY A 190 7.94 1.81 2.24
CA GLY A 190 8.06 2.00 3.69
C GLY A 190 7.93 0.66 4.40
N ASN A 191 9.00 0.24 5.00
CA ASN A 191 9.04 -1.00 5.78
C ASN A 191 8.32 -0.74 7.11
N PHE A 192 7.00 -0.90 7.13
CA PHE A 192 6.21 -0.90 8.36
C PHE A 192 6.24 -2.24 9.12
N GLY A 193 7.01 -3.20 8.61
CA GLY A 193 7.26 -4.48 9.26
C GLY A 193 8.71 -4.86 9.07
N GLY A 194 9.44 -5.14 10.15
CA GLY A 194 10.75 -5.76 10.09
C GLY A 194 10.73 -7.05 9.27
N SER A 195 11.88 -7.58 8.92
CA SER A 195 11.98 -8.90 8.26
C SER A 195 11.02 -9.88 8.90
N PRO A 196 10.08 -10.47 8.15
CA PRO A 196 9.04 -11.32 8.74
C PRO A 196 9.60 -12.50 9.53
N VAL A 197 10.76 -12.98 9.16
CA VAL A 197 11.55 -13.96 9.93
C VAL A 197 13.02 -13.74 9.59
N SER A 198 13.86 -13.53 10.61
CA SER A 198 15.32 -13.51 10.48
C SER A 198 15.85 -14.71 11.25
N VAL A 199 16.32 -15.73 10.54
CA VAL A 199 16.95 -16.91 11.14
C VAL A 199 18.46 -16.80 10.94
N SER A 200 19.18 -16.61 12.05
CA SER A 200 20.64 -16.58 12.04
C SER A 200 21.17 -17.96 12.47
N PHE A 201 21.83 -18.64 11.57
CA PHE A 201 22.54 -19.88 11.89
C PHE A 201 23.96 -19.55 12.37
N LEU A 202 24.23 -19.82 13.61
CA LEU A 202 25.57 -19.66 14.22
C LEU A 202 26.18 -21.05 14.44
N GLY A 203 27.33 -21.28 13.86
CA GLY A 203 28.05 -22.56 14.04
C GLY A 203 29.54 -22.37 13.83
N ASN A 204 30.33 -23.16 14.55
CA ASN A 204 31.78 -23.17 14.43
C ASN A 204 32.28 -24.02 13.25
N ASN A 205 31.39 -24.72 12.56
CA ASN A 205 31.75 -25.63 11.49
C ASN A 205 31.06 -25.26 10.18
N ILE A 206 31.82 -24.73 9.24
CA ILE A 206 31.36 -24.26 7.94
C ILE A 206 30.69 -25.37 7.10
N ARG A 207 31.07 -26.64 7.33
CA ARG A 207 30.47 -27.76 6.58
C ARG A 207 29.06 -28.08 7.03
N GLU A 208 28.76 -27.93 8.31
CA GLU A 208 27.44 -28.15 8.88
C GLU A 208 26.49 -26.99 8.50
N LEU A 209 27.00 -25.75 8.46
CA LEU A 209 26.23 -24.56 8.01
C LEU A 209 25.83 -24.60 6.53
N LYS A 210 26.53 -25.36 5.69
CA LYS A 210 26.21 -25.53 4.27
C LYS A 210 25.24 -26.69 3.99
N ALA A 211 24.92 -27.50 4.98
CA ALA A 211 24.05 -28.66 4.85
C ALA A 211 22.62 -28.42 5.30
N VAL A 212 22.31 -27.19 5.79
CA VAL A 212 20.99 -26.70 6.18
C VAL A 212 20.46 -25.75 5.12
#